data_713052a0b821035366f9e1f1bd7d9770
#
_entry.id   713052a0b821035366f9e1f1bd7d9770
#
_cell.length_a   1.000
_cell.length_b   1.000
_cell.length_c   1.000
_cell.angle_alpha   90.00
_cell.angle_beta   90.00
_cell.angle_gamma   90.00
#
_symmetry.space_group_name_H-M   'P 1'
#
loop_
_entity.id
_entity.type
_entity.pdbx_description
1 polymer ?
#
loop_
_entity_poly.entity_id
_entity_poly.type
_entity_poly.pdbx_seq_one_letter_code
_entity_poly.pdbx_strand_id
1 'polypeptide(L)'
;KKIKYTDKMLADLAKCSDPETGPMYFMENFLQIQHPTKGAIKFEPFKFQKNLVKNYHENRFSINMLPRQTGKTTCASAYLLWYAMFVPDSQILIAAHKYTGAQDIMNRFRYAYESVPDFIRPGIYSYNRNTIEFDNGSRVKATTTTENTGRGMSLSVIYCDEFAFVNPPNKAKEFWTALSPTLATGGKCIITSTPNSDEDQFALLWKEANKNLDENGEVMKVGVNGFAAY
;
A
#
# COMPACT_ATOMS: atom_id res chain seq x y z
N LYS A 1 6.56 28.68 11.05
CA LYS A 1 5.61 29.65 10.46
C LYS A 1 4.20 29.10 10.64
N LYS A 2 3.28 29.84 11.26
CA LYS A 2 1.86 29.45 11.29
C LYS A 2 1.30 29.60 9.87
N ILE A 3 0.77 28.52 9.31
CA ILE A 3 0.10 28.55 8.01
C ILE A 3 -1.26 29.21 8.19
N LYS A 4 -1.54 30.24 7.39
CA LYS A 4 -2.88 30.81 7.31
C LYS A 4 -3.66 30.07 6.23
N TYR A 5 -4.61 29.25 6.65
CA TYR A 5 -5.44 28.48 5.73
C TYR A 5 -6.40 29.39 4.96
N THR A 6 -6.49 29.19 3.66
CA THR A 6 -7.51 29.77 2.80
C THR A 6 -8.70 28.80 2.69
N ASP A 7 -9.86 29.30 2.26
CA ASP A 7 -11.06 28.46 2.05
C ASP A 7 -10.79 27.34 1.03
N LYS A 8 -9.99 27.62 0.01
CA LYS A 8 -9.54 26.62 -0.96
C LYS A 8 -8.71 25.51 -0.31
N MET A 9 -7.74 25.88 0.53
CA MET A 9 -6.91 24.90 1.26
C MET A 9 -7.76 24.02 2.18
N LEU A 10 -8.75 24.60 2.86
CA LEU A 10 -9.66 23.82 3.71
C LEU A 10 -10.54 22.86 2.88
N ALA A 11 -11.04 23.32 1.74
CA ALA A 11 -11.81 22.48 0.82
C ALA A 11 -10.95 21.33 0.26
N ASP A 12 -9.70 21.59 -0.11
CA ASP A 12 -8.76 20.58 -0.60
C ASP A 12 -8.43 19.55 0.50
N LEU A 13 -8.22 19.99 1.74
CA LEU A 13 -8.04 19.09 2.89
C LEU A 13 -9.25 18.19 3.12
N ALA A 14 -10.46 18.75 3.07
CA ALA A 14 -11.69 17.99 3.21
C ALA A 14 -11.82 16.91 2.12
N LYS A 15 -11.52 17.23 0.86
CA LYS A 15 -11.54 16.29 -0.25
C LYS A 15 -10.47 15.19 -0.11
N CYS A 16 -9.25 15.54 0.32
CA CYS A 16 -8.19 14.55 0.59
C CYS A 16 -8.56 13.61 1.74
N SER A 17 -9.31 14.08 2.73
CA SER A 17 -9.71 13.31 3.91
C SER A 17 -10.96 12.46 3.67
N ASP A 18 -11.63 12.60 2.52
CA ASP A 18 -12.80 11.81 2.20
C ASP A 18 -12.46 10.31 2.20
N PRO A 19 -13.19 9.48 2.97
CA PRO A 19 -12.85 8.07 3.12
C PRO A 19 -13.05 7.24 1.85
N GLU A 20 -13.82 7.71 0.87
CA GLU A 20 -14.05 6.99 -0.39
C GLU A 20 -13.20 7.52 -1.54
N THR A 21 -13.17 8.83 -1.71
CA THR A 21 -12.56 9.50 -2.87
C THR A 21 -11.21 10.14 -2.58
N GLY A 22 -10.86 10.29 -1.30
CA GLY A 22 -9.68 10.98 -0.83
C GLY A 22 -8.36 10.46 -1.41
N PRO A 23 -8.11 9.15 -1.47
CA PRO A 23 -6.85 8.63 -2.02
C PRO A 23 -6.58 9.12 -3.43
N MET A 24 -7.57 9.01 -4.32
CA MET A 24 -7.38 9.40 -5.73
C MET A 24 -7.31 10.91 -5.87
N TYR A 25 -8.13 11.66 -5.14
CA TYR A 25 -8.08 13.12 -5.15
C TYR A 25 -6.69 13.64 -4.72
N PHE A 26 -6.16 13.09 -3.64
CA PHE A 26 -4.82 13.42 -3.15
C PHE A 26 -3.74 13.11 -4.19
N MET A 27 -3.76 11.90 -4.75
CA MET A 27 -2.76 11.47 -5.72
C MET A 27 -2.75 12.32 -6.99
N GLU A 28 -3.92 12.66 -7.52
CA GLU A 28 -4.04 13.43 -8.76
C GLU A 28 -3.72 14.92 -8.59
N ASN A 29 -3.90 15.48 -7.40
CA ASN A 29 -3.78 16.91 -7.20
C ASN A 29 -2.53 17.35 -6.45
N PHE A 30 -1.97 16.52 -5.55
CA PHE A 30 -0.93 16.94 -4.62
C PHE A 30 0.34 16.09 -4.64
N LEU A 31 0.35 15.01 -5.41
CA LEU A 31 1.47 14.09 -5.44
C LEU A 31 2.40 14.38 -6.60
N GLN A 32 3.71 14.39 -6.31
CA GLN A 32 4.75 14.33 -7.32
C GLN A 32 5.52 13.01 -7.20
N ILE A 33 5.99 12.52 -8.33
CA ILE A 33 6.80 11.32 -8.44
C ILE A 33 8.13 11.62 -9.11
N GLN A 34 9.13 10.81 -8.80
CA GLN A 34 10.42 10.92 -9.44
C GLN A 34 10.41 10.20 -10.79
N HIS A 35 10.61 10.95 -11.86
CA HIS A 35 10.79 10.40 -13.20
C HIS A 35 12.30 10.24 -13.50
N PRO A 36 12.75 9.13 -14.12
CA PRO A 36 14.17 8.89 -14.35
C PRO A 36 14.91 9.96 -15.14
N THR A 37 14.22 10.64 -16.06
CA THR A 37 14.83 11.63 -16.96
C THR A 37 14.29 13.04 -16.80
N LYS A 38 13.12 13.22 -16.16
CA LYS A 38 12.43 14.51 -16.02
C LYS A 38 12.46 15.08 -14.61
N GLY A 39 13.04 14.36 -13.65
CA GLY A 39 13.03 14.76 -12.24
C GLY A 39 11.63 14.65 -11.61
N ALA A 40 11.24 15.68 -10.85
CA ALA A 40 9.92 15.73 -10.22
C ALA A 40 8.84 16.02 -11.27
N ILE A 41 7.85 15.15 -11.38
CA ILE A 41 6.68 15.35 -12.23
C ILE A 41 5.40 15.10 -11.42
N LYS A 42 4.32 15.77 -11.80
CA LYS A 42 2.99 15.50 -11.25
C LYS A 42 2.62 14.03 -11.50
N PHE A 43 2.03 13.38 -10.52
CA PHE A 43 1.51 12.04 -10.70
C PHE A 43 0.18 12.09 -11.47
N GLU A 44 0.19 11.52 -12.65
CA GLU A 44 -0.99 11.38 -13.51
C GLU A 44 -1.23 9.89 -13.75
N PRO A 45 -2.04 9.23 -12.88
CA PRO A 45 -2.21 7.79 -12.93
C PRO A 45 -2.99 7.36 -14.17
N PHE A 46 -2.50 6.33 -14.84
CA PHE A 46 -3.22 5.65 -15.91
C PHE A 46 -4.48 4.98 -15.39
N LYS A 47 -5.44 4.69 -16.26
CA LYS A 47 -6.71 4.05 -15.87
C LYS A 47 -6.51 2.75 -15.08
N PHE A 48 -5.58 1.90 -15.50
CA PHE A 48 -5.30 0.66 -14.78
C PHE A 48 -4.68 0.93 -13.38
N GLN A 49 -3.88 1.97 -13.23
CA GLN A 49 -3.33 2.37 -11.91
C GLN A 49 -4.42 2.91 -10.99
N LYS A 50 -5.39 3.65 -11.53
CA LYS A 50 -6.58 4.08 -10.77
C LYS A 50 -7.38 2.87 -10.27
N ASN A 51 -7.61 1.88 -11.15
CA ASN A 51 -8.29 0.65 -10.77
C ASN A 51 -7.50 -0.17 -9.74
N LEU A 52 -6.18 -0.20 -9.85
CA LEU A 52 -5.31 -0.85 -8.87
C LEU A 52 -5.44 -0.21 -7.48
N VAL A 53 -5.37 1.12 -7.40
CA VAL A 53 -5.54 1.86 -6.14
C VAL A 53 -6.96 1.67 -5.59
N LYS A 54 -7.95 1.66 -6.46
CA LYS A 54 -9.34 1.35 -6.08
C LYS A 54 -9.45 -0.05 -5.46
N ASN A 55 -8.77 -1.05 -6.03
CA ASN A 55 -8.73 -2.39 -5.46
C ASN A 55 -8.07 -2.42 -4.07
N TYR A 56 -6.98 -1.66 -3.86
CA TYR A 56 -6.37 -1.50 -2.53
C TYR A 56 -7.34 -0.89 -1.52
N HIS A 57 -8.09 0.12 -1.94
CA HIS A 57 -8.89 0.94 -1.04
C HIS A 57 -10.21 0.30 -0.66
N GLU A 58 -10.94 -0.24 -1.61
CA GLU A 58 -12.28 -0.78 -1.43
C GLU A 58 -12.31 -2.17 -0.80
N ASN A 59 -11.18 -2.88 -0.78
CA ASN A 59 -11.11 -4.23 -0.26
C ASN A 59 -10.21 -4.31 0.96
N ARG A 60 -10.63 -5.10 1.94
CA ARG A 60 -9.81 -5.38 3.12
C ARG A 60 -8.57 -6.17 2.73
N PHE A 61 -8.74 -7.18 1.88
CA PHE A 61 -7.66 -8.00 1.34
C PHE A 61 -7.65 -7.90 -0.18
N SER A 62 -6.53 -7.51 -0.75
CA SER A 62 -6.33 -7.43 -2.19
C SER A 62 -5.06 -8.15 -2.63
N ILE A 63 -5.16 -8.88 -3.73
CA ILE A 63 -4.04 -9.54 -4.38
C ILE A 63 -3.95 -9.06 -5.82
N ASN A 64 -2.77 -8.59 -6.22
CA ASN A 64 -2.62 -7.83 -7.46
C ASN A 64 -1.46 -8.42 -8.28
N MET A 65 -1.78 -8.89 -9.47
CA MET A 65 -0.82 -9.46 -10.41
C MET A 65 -0.57 -8.49 -11.56
N LEU A 66 0.60 -7.88 -11.60
CA LEU A 66 0.94 -6.90 -12.61
C LEU A 66 2.32 -7.19 -13.23
N PRO A 67 2.51 -6.86 -14.52
CA PRO A 67 3.82 -6.91 -15.15
C PRO A 67 4.84 -5.98 -14.49
N ARG A 68 6.10 -6.18 -14.83
CA ARG A 68 7.17 -5.24 -14.45
C ARG A 68 6.96 -3.88 -15.12
N GLN A 69 7.48 -2.81 -14.51
CA GLN A 69 7.48 -1.44 -15.05
C GLN A 69 6.08 -0.82 -15.26
N THR A 70 5.07 -1.32 -14.56
CA THR A 70 3.71 -0.74 -14.58
C THR A 70 3.48 0.36 -13.55
N GLY A 71 4.51 0.70 -12.77
CA GLY A 71 4.38 1.69 -11.70
C GLY A 71 3.64 1.20 -10.46
N LYS A 72 3.50 -0.13 -10.28
CA LYS A 72 2.83 -0.71 -9.10
C LYS A 72 3.42 -0.24 -7.77
N THR A 73 4.75 -0.15 -7.68
CA THR A 73 5.45 0.34 -6.49
C THR A 73 5.17 1.82 -6.22
N THR A 74 5.08 2.63 -7.26
CA THR A 74 4.70 4.05 -7.17
C THR A 74 3.27 4.21 -6.67
N CYS A 75 2.32 3.44 -7.21
CA CYS A 75 0.92 3.43 -6.76
C CYS A 75 0.81 3.01 -5.30
N ALA A 76 1.54 1.96 -4.90
CA ALA A 76 1.55 1.48 -3.52
C ALA A 76 2.12 2.54 -2.56
N SER A 77 3.28 3.12 -2.89
CA SER A 77 3.90 4.17 -2.07
C SER A 77 2.96 5.39 -1.90
N ALA A 78 2.30 5.79 -2.98
CA ALA A 78 1.34 6.89 -2.98
C ALA A 78 0.11 6.60 -2.12
N TYR A 79 -0.46 5.41 -2.24
CA TYR A 79 -1.61 4.98 -1.44
C TYR A 79 -1.27 4.86 0.04
N LEU A 80 -0.14 4.26 0.38
CA LEU A 80 0.31 4.12 1.76
C LEU A 80 0.64 5.48 2.40
N LEU A 81 1.16 6.43 1.62
CA LEU A 81 1.36 7.80 2.07
C LEU A 81 0.03 8.47 2.41
N TRP A 82 -0.96 8.38 1.53
CA TRP A 82 -2.31 8.88 1.81
C TRP A 82 -2.86 8.28 3.10
N TYR A 83 -2.74 6.97 3.26
CA TYR A 83 -3.24 6.25 4.44
C TYR A 83 -2.57 6.74 5.73
N ALA A 84 -1.24 6.88 5.72
CA ALA A 84 -0.48 7.40 6.86
C ALA A 84 -0.84 8.84 7.23
N MET A 85 -1.13 9.67 6.22
CA MET A 85 -1.43 11.10 6.43
C MET A 85 -2.86 11.35 6.91
N PHE A 86 -3.84 10.63 6.37
CA PHE A 86 -5.27 10.92 6.53
C PHE A 86 -6.03 9.93 7.42
N VAL A 87 -5.41 8.80 7.77
CA VAL A 87 -5.96 7.86 8.75
C VAL A 87 -5.07 7.90 9.99
N PRO A 88 -5.44 8.63 11.05
CA PRO A 88 -4.61 8.79 12.25
C PRO A 88 -4.30 7.45 12.93
N ASP A 89 -3.22 7.42 13.69
CA ASP A 89 -2.78 6.27 14.49
C ASP A 89 -2.58 4.98 13.70
N SER A 90 -2.30 5.10 12.39
CA SER A 90 -2.12 3.95 11.51
C SER A 90 -0.76 3.30 11.70
N GLN A 91 -0.73 1.97 11.85
CA GLN A 91 0.48 1.17 11.85
C GLN A 91 0.62 0.47 10.51
N ILE A 92 1.57 0.92 9.68
CA ILE A 92 1.76 0.46 8.30
C ILE A 92 3.09 -0.29 8.21
N LEU A 93 3.04 -1.53 7.72
CA LEU A 93 4.20 -2.35 7.46
C LEU A 93 4.37 -2.59 5.96
N ILE A 94 5.56 -2.31 5.45
CA ILE A 94 5.97 -2.60 4.08
C ILE A 94 6.94 -3.79 4.15
N ALA A 95 6.56 -4.92 3.55
CA ALA A 95 7.36 -6.13 3.50
C ALA A 95 7.71 -6.46 2.05
N ALA A 96 8.99 -6.50 1.71
CA ALA A 96 9.47 -6.88 0.39
C ALA A 96 10.30 -8.16 0.47
N HIS A 97 10.40 -8.89 -0.65
CA HIS A 97 11.18 -10.13 -0.72
C HIS A 97 12.69 -9.90 -0.51
N LYS A 98 13.18 -8.69 -0.78
CA LYS A 98 14.57 -8.25 -0.52
C LYS A 98 14.59 -6.93 0.24
N TYR A 99 15.61 -6.76 1.08
CA TYR A 99 15.82 -5.52 1.82
C TYR A 99 15.95 -4.29 0.91
N THR A 100 16.65 -4.43 -0.21
CA THR A 100 16.79 -3.36 -1.22
C THR A 100 15.44 -2.94 -1.82
N GLY A 101 14.53 -3.89 -2.02
CA GLY A 101 13.15 -3.59 -2.46
C GLY A 101 12.37 -2.80 -1.42
N ALA A 102 12.46 -3.19 -0.14
CA ALA A 102 11.84 -2.43 0.96
C ALA A 102 12.38 -0.99 1.04
N GLN A 103 13.68 -0.82 0.85
CA GLN A 103 14.34 0.50 0.80
C GLN A 103 13.86 1.34 -0.38
N ASP A 104 13.70 0.74 -1.57
CA ASP A 104 13.22 1.46 -2.76
C ASP A 104 11.79 1.99 -2.55
N ILE A 105 10.91 1.17 -1.99
CA ILE A 105 9.54 1.59 -1.65
C ILE A 105 9.58 2.76 -0.65
N MET A 106 10.40 2.66 0.40
CA MET A 106 10.52 3.71 1.40
C MET A 106 11.12 5.01 0.82
N ASN A 107 12.06 4.92 -0.11
CA ASN A 107 12.61 6.09 -0.79
C ASN A 107 11.53 6.79 -1.65
N ARG A 108 10.71 6.04 -2.36
CA ARG A 108 9.57 6.58 -3.13
C ARG A 108 8.54 7.23 -2.21
N PHE A 109 8.26 6.59 -1.09
CA PHE A 109 7.37 7.12 -0.05
C PHE A 109 7.88 8.47 0.49
N ARG A 110 9.18 8.57 0.80
CA ARG A 110 9.80 9.82 1.27
C ARG A 110 9.74 10.91 0.21
N TYR A 111 10.12 10.57 -1.02
CA TYR A 111 10.09 11.53 -2.13
C TYR A 111 8.68 12.10 -2.33
N ALA A 112 7.68 11.24 -2.30
CA ALA A 112 6.28 11.65 -2.37
C ALA A 112 5.89 12.55 -1.20
N TYR A 113 6.24 12.18 0.03
CA TYR A 113 5.96 12.97 1.23
C TYR A 113 6.59 14.37 1.15
N GLU A 114 7.86 14.45 0.76
CA GLU A 114 8.59 15.72 0.65
C GLU A 114 8.01 16.64 -0.44
N SER A 115 7.33 16.09 -1.42
CA SER A 115 6.66 16.84 -2.49
C SER A 115 5.29 17.39 -2.12
N VAL A 116 4.69 16.91 -1.04
CA VAL A 116 3.35 17.33 -0.60
C VAL A 116 3.41 18.77 -0.07
N PRO A 117 2.45 19.64 -0.44
CA PRO A 117 2.38 21.00 0.09
C PRO A 117 2.27 21.06 1.62
N ASP A 118 2.92 22.04 2.23
CA ASP A 118 3.00 22.19 3.70
C ASP A 118 1.63 22.25 4.39
N PHE A 119 0.60 22.77 3.74
CA PHE A 119 -0.71 22.90 4.35
C PHE A 119 -1.46 21.57 4.49
N ILE A 120 -1.03 20.53 3.77
CA ILE A 120 -1.61 19.15 3.84
C ILE A 120 -0.68 18.23 4.63
N ARG A 121 0.62 18.49 4.56
CA ARG A 121 1.66 17.60 5.05
C ARG A 121 1.72 17.57 6.57
N PRO A 122 1.51 16.41 7.24
CA PRO A 122 1.71 16.27 8.67
C PRO A 122 3.18 16.42 9.05
N GLY A 123 3.46 16.82 10.28
CA GLY A 123 4.81 16.81 10.83
C GLY A 123 5.34 15.39 11.07
N ILE A 124 6.65 15.29 11.28
CA ILE A 124 7.35 14.03 11.53
C ILE A 124 8.10 14.11 12.85
N TYR A 125 7.94 13.09 13.71
CA TYR A 125 8.74 12.91 14.92
C TYR A 125 10.03 12.14 14.68
N SER A 126 9.99 11.13 13.82
CA SER A 126 11.14 10.28 13.50
C SER A 126 11.23 10.03 11.99
N TYR A 127 12.40 10.24 11.44
CA TYR A 127 12.67 10.12 10.01
C TYR A 127 13.99 9.39 9.80
N ASN A 128 13.93 8.07 9.73
CA ASN A 128 15.11 7.25 9.51
C ASN A 128 14.94 6.32 8.30
N ARG A 129 15.97 5.55 7.99
CA ARG A 129 16.03 4.75 6.76
C ARG A 129 14.88 3.77 6.59
N ASN A 130 14.38 3.19 7.68
CA ASN A 130 13.39 2.11 7.66
C ASN A 130 12.05 2.49 8.28
N THR A 131 11.98 3.63 8.97
CA THR A 131 10.81 4.01 9.75
C THR A 131 10.57 5.50 9.64
N ILE A 132 9.30 5.87 9.49
CA ILE A 132 8.82 7.24 9.57
C ILE A 132 7.67 7.27 10.58
N GLU A 133 7.72 8.20 11.52
CA GLU A 133 6.67 8.42 12.52
C GLU A 133 6.12 9.83 12.37
N PHE A 134 4.81 9.93 12.16
CA PHE A 134 4.09 11.18 11.95
C PHE A 134 3.52 11.74 13.24
N ASP A 135 3.31 13.04 13.28
CA ASP A 135 2.71 13.75 14.43
C ASP A 135 1.23 13.42 14.65
N ASN A 136 0.56 12.78 13.67
CA ASN A 136 -0.80 12.24 13.80
C ASN A 136 -0.86 10.84 14.41
N GLY A 137 0.24 10.33 14.94
CA GLY A 137 0.35 9.00 15.55
C GLY A 137 0.62 7.85 14.58
N SER A 138 0.60 8.11 13.27
CA SER A 138 0.87 7.08 12.27
C SER A 138 2.35 6.74 12.16
N ARG A 139 2.62 5.46 11.89
CA ARG A 139 3.98 4.94 11.72
C ARG A 139 4.07 4.05 10.49
N VAL A 140 5.09 4.25 9.69
CA VAL A 140 5.41 3.41 8.53
C VAL A 140 6.77 2.77 8.72
N LYS A 141 6.83 1.45 8.61
CA LYS A 141 8.06 0.66 8.73
C LYS A 141 8.25 -0.21 7.49
N ALA A 142 9.47 -0.23 6.96
CA ALA A 142 9.85 -1.10 5.85
C ALA A 142 10.82 -2.19 6.31
N THR A 143 10.60 -3.43 5.86
CA THR A 143 11.39 -4.61 6.24
C THR A 143 11.39 -5.65 5.13
N THR A 144 12.19 -6.68 5.28
CA THR A 144 12.12 -7.89 4.45
C THR A 144 11.03 -8.83 4.95
N THR A 145 10.46 -9.61 4.04
CA THR A 145 9.52 -10.69 4.38
C THR A 145 10.27 -11.85 5.02
N THR A 146 9.98 -12.09 6.29
CA THR A 146 10.48 -13.24 7.06
C THR A 146 9.32 -13.88 7.82
N GLU A 147 9.52 -15.08 8.33
CA GLU A 147 8.52 -15.80 9.13
C GLU A 147 8.06 -15.04 10.40
N ASN A 148 8.87 -14.11 10.87
CA ASN A 148 8.58 -13.30 12.06
C ASN A 148 8.12 -11.87 11.75
N THR A 149 8.08 -11.49 10.47
CA THR A 149 7.68 -10.14 10.06
C THR A 149 6.23 -9.86 10.43
N GLY A 150 6.00 -8.78 11.17
CA GLY A 150 4.66 -8.38 11.63
C GLY A 150 4.14 -9.11 12.87
N ARG A 151 4.82 -10.16 13.34
CA ARG A 151 4.41 -10.91 14.54
C ARG A 151 4.36 -9.98 15.76
N GLY A 152 3.24 -10.03 16.50
CA GLY A 152 3.03 -9.22 17.69
C GLY A 152 2.74 -7.73 17.44
N MET A 153 2.58 -7.32 16.19
CA MET A 153 2.20 -5.95 15.82
C MET A 153 0.68 -5.86 15.60
N SER A 154 0.07 -4.77 16.06
CA SER A 154 -1.28 -4.39 15.64
C SER A 154 -1.17 -3.56 14.36
N LEU A 155 -1.42 -4.17 13.20
CA LEU A 155 -1.26 -3.51 11.91
C LEU A 155 -2.59 -2.98 11.37
N SER A 156 -2.57 -1.73 10.91
CA SER A 156 -3.65 -1.14 10.13
C SER A 156 -3.58 -1.59 8.67
N VAL A 157 -2.38 -1.59 8.10
CA VAL A 157 -2.11 -2.03 6.72
C VAL A 157 -0.79 -2.77 6.68
N ILE A 158 -0.76 -3.89 5.94
CA ILE A 158 0.48 -4.48 5.46
C ILE A 158 0.48 -4.48 3.93
N TYR A 159 1.59 -4.05 3.36
CA TYR A 159 1.88 -4.13 1.93
C TYR A 159 3.02 -5.12 1.70
N CYS A 160 2.74 -6.17 0.92
CA CYS A 160 3.70 -7.20 0.55
C CYS A 160 4.09 -7.02 -0.92
N ASP A 161 5.36 -6.68 -1.16
CA ASP A 161 5.88 -6.44 -2.51
C ASP A 161 6.63 -7.65 -3.03
N GLU A 162 6.40 -7.97 -4.31
CA GLU A 162 7.01 -9.08 -5.03
C GLU A 162 6.91 -10.41 -4.24
N PHE A 163 5.71 -10.69 -3.72
CA PHE A 163 5.46 -11.80 -2.80
C PHE A 163 5.72 -13.17 -3.43
N ALA A 164 5.56 -13.32 -4.76
CA ALA A 164 5.89 -14.55 -5.49
C ALA A 164 7.39 -14.91 -5.45
N PHE A 165 8.26 -13.95 -5.11
CA PHE A 165 9.72 -14.13 -5.07
C PHE A 165 10.28 -14.34 -3.67
N VAL A 166 9.46 -14.47 -2.65
CA VAL A 166 9.90 -14.81 -1.28
C VAL A 166 10.54 -16.18 -1.28
N ASN A 167 11.81 -16.25 -0.86
CA ASN A 167 12.61 -17.46 -0.93
C ASN A 167 13.24 -17.80 0.45
N PRO A 168 13.23 -19.05 0.88
CA PRO A 168 12.59 -20.22 0.22
C PRO A 168 11.05 -20.13 0.26
N PRO A 169 10.34 -20.86 -0.60
CA PRO A 169 8.86 -20.79 -0.73
C PRO A 169 8.08 -21.02 0.55
N ASN A 170 8.59 -21.89 1.46
CA ASN A 170 7.96 -22.12 2.75
C ASN A 170 7.92 -20.86 3.63
N LYS A 171 8.87 -19.92 3.50
CA LYS A 171 8.85 -18.65 4.23
C LYS A 171 7.63 -17.79 3.90
N ALA A 172 7.18 -17.80 2.66
CA ALA A 172 5.97 -17.09 2.26
C ALA A 172 4.73 -17.66 2.95
N LYS A 173 4.64 -18.99 3.05
CA LYS A 173 3.56 -19.68 3.76
C LYS A 173 3.60 -19.42 5.26
N GLU A 174 4.78 -19.52 5.87
CA GLU A 174 4.99 -19.26 7.30
C GLU A 174 4.68 -17.80 7.65
N PHE A 175 5.17 -16.87 6.81
CA PHE A 175 4.85 -15.45 6.93
C PHE A 175 3.33 -15.20 6.89
N TRP A 176 2.63 -15.77 5.92
CA TRP A 176 1.18 -15.62 5.81
C TRP A 176 0.45 -16.17 7.03
N THR A 177 0.85 -17.35 7.50
CA THR A 177 0.28 -17.97 8.70
C THR A 177 0.51 -17.12 9.95
N ALA A 178 1.68 -16.52 10.09
CA ALA A 178 2.03 -15.66 11.23
C ALA A 178 1.34 -14.29 11.16
N LEU A 179 1.06 -13.79 9.96
CA LEU A 179 0.45 -12.48 9.73
C LEU A 179 -1.07 -12.49 9.92
N SER A 180 -1.75 -13.54 9.51
CA SER A 180 -3.21 -13.62 9.52
C SER A 180 -3.83 -13.25 10.88
N PRO A 181 -3.32 -13.70 12.04
CA PRO A 181 -3.80 -13.26 13.35
C PRO A 181 -3.58 -11.77 13.62
N THR A 182 -2.50 -11.19 13.12
CA THR A 182 -2.18 -9.74 13.29
C THR A 182 -3.19 -8.84 12.60
N LEU A 183 -3.86 -9.35 11.57
CA LEU A 183 -4.91 -8.67 10.84
C LEU A 183 -6.32 -8.90 11.40
N ALA A 184 -6.46 -9.77 12.42
CA ALA A 184 -7.76 -10.15 12.98
C ALA A 184 -8.56 -8.95 13.53
N THR A 185 -7.89 -7.89 13.97
CA THR A 185 -8.51 -6.66 14.47
C THR A 185 -9.07 -5.72 13.38
N GLY A 186 -9.09 -6.15 12.13
CA GLY A 186 -9.64 -5.38 11.00
C GLY A 186 -8.59 -4.76 10.07
N GLY A 187 -7.32 -5.11 10.24
CA GLY A 187 -6.23 -4.63 9.39
C GLY A 187 -6.39 -5.01 7.91
N LYS A 188 -5.84 -4.20 7.04
CA LYS A 188 -5.84 -4.35 5.59
C LYS A 188 -4.57 -5.06 5.11
N CYS A 189 -4.71 -5.98 4.15
CA CYS A 189 -3.58 -6.64 3.50
C CYS A 189 -3.59 -6.40 1.99
N ILE A 190 -2.49 -5.89 1.47
CA ILE A 190 -2.27 -5.66 0.03
C ILE A 190 -1.07 -6.51 -0.40
N ILE A 191 -1.30 -7.48 -1.25
CA ILE A 191 -0.25 -8.31 -1.84
C ILE A 191 -0.10 -7.94 -3.31
N THR A 192 1.13 -7.64 -3.74
CA THR A 192 1.40 -7.30 -5.14
C THR A 192 2.63 -8.07 -5.62
N SER A 193 2.54 -8.64 -6.81
CA SER A 193 3.68 -9.33 -7.43
C SER A 193 3.57 -9.38 -8.95
N THR A 194 4.71 -9.56 -9.60
CA THR A 194 4.77 -10.20 -10.91
C THR A 194 4.64 -11.71 -10.70
N PRO A 195 4.10 -12.47 -11.68
CA PRO A 195 4.04 -13.93 -11.58
C PRO A 195 5.45 -14.53 -11.61
N ASN A 196 5.64 -15.63 -10.87
CA ASN A 196 6.90 -16.36 -10.82
C ASN A 196 6.72 -17.85 -11.13
N SER A 197 5.94 -18.57 -10.31
CA SER A 197 5.64 -19.98 -10.55
C SER A 197 4.16 -20.27 -10.27
N ASP A 198 3.71 -21.47 -10.67
CA ASP A 198 2.32 -21.89 -10.43
C ASP A 198 2.09 -22.50 -9.05
N GLU A 199 3.14 -22.72 -8.28
CA GLU A 199 3.13 -23.46 -7.01
C GLU A 199 3.58 -22.62 -5.81
N ASP A 200 4.03 -21.36 -6.04
CA ASP A 200 4.40 -20.47 -4.95
C ASP A 200 3.15 -19.98 -4.16
N GLN A 201 3.38 -19.46 -2.98
CA GLN A 201 2.28 -19.01 -2.09
C GLN A 201 1.43 -17.90 -2.73
N PHE A 202 2.03 -17.03 -3.54
CA PHE A 202 1.29 -15.99 -4.28
C PHE A 202 0.33 -16.64 -5.30
N ALA A 203 0.81 -17.60 -6.08
CA ALA A 203 0.00 -18.31 -7.06
C ALA A 203 -1.17 -19.06 -6.41
N LEU A 204 -0.96 -19.68 -5.25
CA LEU A 204 -2.02 -20.36 -4.49
C LEU A 204 -3.09 -19.36 -4.02
N LEU A 205 -2.68 -18.25 -3.41
CA LEU A 205 -3.60 -17.19 -2.99
C LEU A 205 -4.35 -16.58 -4.18
N TRP A 206 -3.67 -16.38 -5.32
CA TRP A 206 -4.26 -15.86 -6.55
C TRP A 206 -5.34 -16.79 -7.10
N LYS A 207 -5.05 -18.08 -7.16
CA LYS A 207 -6.02 -19.08 -7.64
C LYS A 207 -7.28 -19.12 -6.77
N GLU A 208 -7.13 -19.03 -5.45
CA GLU A 208 -8.27 -18.98 -4.52
C GLU A 208 -9.03 -17.65 -4.60
N ALA A 209 -8.35 -16.53 -4.80
CA ALA A 209 -8.98 -15.23 -4.99
C ALA A 209 -9.85 -15.17 -6.26
N ASN A 210 -9.51 -15.97 -7.28
CA ASN A 210 -10.28 -16.10 -8.52
C ASN A 210 -11.38 -17.19 -8.47
N LYS A 211 -11.51 -17.94 -7.37
CA LYS A 211 -12.68 -18.77 -7.08
C LYS A 211 -13.75 -17.87 -6.44
N ASN A 212 -14.39 -17.06 -7.26
CA ASN A 212 -15.26 -15.96 -6.82
C ASN A 212 -16.69 -16.07 -7.39
N LEU A 213 -17.17 -17.28 -7.66
CA LEU A 213 -18.58 -17.54 -7.98
C LEU A 213 -19.32 -18.00 -6.71
N ASP A 214 -20.51 -17.49 -6.51
CA ASP A 214 -21.42 -17.96 -5.46
C ASP A 214 -22.15 -19.25 -5.86
N GLU A 215 -23.03 -19.74 -5.00
CA GLU A 215 -23.82 -20.97 -5.23
C GLU A 215 -24.74 -20.86 -6.47
N ASN A 216 -25.08 -19.66 -6.90
CA ASN A 216 -25.93 -19.37 -8.06
C ASN A 216 -25.10 -19.10 -9.33
N GLY A 217 -23.75 -19.12 -9.24
CA GLY A 217 -22.85 -18.79 -10.34
C GLY A 217 -22.66 -17.28 -10.58
N GLU A 218 -23.09 -16.42 -9.65
CA GLU A 218 -22.88 -14.97 -9.70
C GLU A 218 -21.46 -14.61 -9.28
N VAL A 219 -20.87 -13.63 -9.94
CA VAL A 219 -19.50 -13.16 -9.67
C VAL A 219 -19.47 -12.35 -8.38
N MET A 220 -18.72 -12.84 -7.41
CA MET A 220 -18.45 -12.18 -6.14
C MET A 220 -17.26 -11.22 -6.25
N LYS A 221 -17.24 -10.18 -5.41
CA LYS A 221 -16.14 -9.20 -5.35
C LYS A 221 -14.82 -9.81 -4.87
N VAL A 222 -14.90 -10.83 -4.02
CA VAL A 222 -13.76 -11.53 -3.43
C VAL A 222 -13.87 -13.04 -3.67
N GLY A 223 -12.73 -13.72 -3.70
CA GLY A 223 -12.69 -15.17 -3.79
C GLY A 223 -12.91 -15.86 -2.43
N VAL A 224 -12.80 -17.20 -2.44
CA VAL A 224 -13.03 -18.04 -1.25
C VAL A 224 -12.08 -17.74 -0.08
N ASN A 225 -10.92 -17.16 -0.36
CA ASN A 225 -9.95 -16.72 0.66
C ASN A 225 -10.16 -15.25 1.13
N GLY A 226 -11.21 -14.58 0.67
CA GLY A 226 -11.54 -13.20 1.04
C GLY A 226 -10.71 -12.13 0.31
N PHE A 227 -9.83 -12.50 -0.64
CA PHE A 227 -9.06 -11.57 -1.45
C PHE A 227 -9.83 -11.12 -2.69
N ALA A 228 -9.73 -9.82 -3.00
CA ALA A 228 -10.11 -9.26 -4.29
C ALA A 228 -8.89 -9.30 -5.23
N ALA A 229 -9.04 -9.99 -6.36
CA ALA A 229 -7.98 -10.12 -7.36
C ALA A 229 -8.01 -8.97 -8.37
N TYR A 230 -6.81 -8.48 -8.75
CA TYR A 230 -6.62 -7.47 -9.80
C TYR A 230 -5.41 -7.77 -10.68
#